data_f2871d7572efe2b7a15860ef932e5e2b
#
_entry.id   f2871d7572efe2b7a15860ef932e5e2b
#
_cell.length_a   1.000
_cell.length_b   1.000
_cell.length_c   1.000
_cell.angle_alpha   90.00
_cell.angle_beta   90.00
_cell.angle_gamma   90.00
#
_symmetry.space_group_name_H-M   'P 1'
#
loop_
_entity.id
_entity.type
_entity.pdbx_description
1 polymer ?
#
loop_
_entity_poly.entity_id
_entity_poly.type
_entity_poly.pdbx_seq_one_letter_code
_entity_poly.pdbx_strand_id
1 'polypeptide(L)'
;MAELARVRIWAEALIRMHLDPAFGAGTWSFGFDHAKRRAGLCNYTDRRITVSRHLAQKFEDDEIHQILLHEVAHALAGPDAGHGPRWRRVAAEIGYIGGRTHDGEIAHEL
;
A
#
# COMPACT_ATOMS: atom_id res chain seq x y z
N MET A 1 1.70 -3.18 -17.20
CA MET A 1 0.28 -3.23 -16.93
C MET A 1 -0.03 -4.39 -16.01
N ALA A 2 -0.54 -4.11 -14.83
CA ALA A 2 -0.73 -5.15 -13.84
C ALA A 2 -2.13 -5.74 -13.90
N GLU A 3 -2.22 -7.06 -13.74
CA GLU A 3 -3.51 -7.72 -13.66
C GLU A 3 -4.05 -7.61 -12.25
N LEU A 4 -5.31 -7.29 -12.12
CA LEU A 4 -5.90 -7.06 -10.81
C LEU A 4 -5.83 -8.30 -9.90
N ALA A 5 -6.04 -9.48 -10.47
CA ALA A 5 -5.96 -10.71 -9.67
C ALA A 5 -4.56 -10.89 -9.08
N ARG A 6 -3.54 -10.57 -9.84
CA ARG A 6 -2.17 -10.66 -9.36
C ARG A 6 -1.88 -9.64 -8.29
N VAL A 7 -2.38 -8.42 -8.47
CA VAL A 7 -2.22 -7.37 -7.46
C VAL A 7 -2.82 -7.81 -6.13
N ARG A 8 -4.00 -8.43 -6.17
CA ARG A 8 -4.64 -8.92 -4.95
C ARG A 8 -3.77 -9.98 -4.26
N ILE A 9 -3.21 -10.90 -5.02
CA ILE A 9 -2.36 -11.94 -4.45
C ILE A 9 -1.16 -11.31 -3.74
N TRP A 10 -0.50 -10.35 -4.38
CA TRP A 10 0.63 -9.67 -3.78
C TRP A 10 0.23 -8.92 -2.51
N ALA A 11 -0.88 -8.19 -2.58
CA ALA A 11 -1.33 -7.39 -1.45
C ALA A 11 -1.65 -8.28 -0.25
N GLU A 12 -2.35 -9.37 -0.49
CA GLU A 12 -2.72 -10.28 0.59
C GLU A 12 -1.49 -10.97 1.18
N ALA A 13 -0.50 -11.27 0.33
CA ALA A 13 0.75 -11.84 0.82
C ALA A 13 1.48 -10.85 1.74
N LEU A 14 1.53 -9.59 1.35
CA LEU A 14 2.19 -8.56 2.17
C LEU A 14 1.46 -8.34 3.49
N ILE A 15 0.14 -8.39 3.47
CA ILE A 15 -0.65 -8.27 4.70
C ILE A 15 -0.33 -9.44 5.63
N ARG A 16 -0.31 -10.65 5.11
CA ARG A 16 0.02 -11.82 5.92
C ARG A 16 1.43 -11.73 6.48
N MET A 17 2.34 -11.23 5.68
CA MET A 17 3.74 -11.17 6.07
C MET A 17 4.03 -10.10 7.10
N HIS A 18 3.40 -8.94 6.97
CA HIS A 18 3.76 -7.77 7.76
C HIS A 18 2.68 -7.31 8.74
N LEU A 19 1.42 -7.38 8.36
CA LEU A 19 0.34 -6.81 9.18
C LEU A 19 -0.27 -7.83 10.13
N ASP A 20 -0.46 -9.05 9.68
CA ASP A 20 -1.00 -10.08 10.56
C ASP A 20 -0.13 -10.32 11.79
N PRO A 21 1.21 -10.40 11.66
CA PRO A 21 2.03 -10.57 12.86
C PRO A 21 1.94 -9.39 13.82
N ALA A 22 1.75 -8.18 13.29
CA ALA A 22 1.74 -6.98 14.13
C ALA A 22 0.38 -6.73 14.77
N PHE A 23 -0.70 -7.05 14.08
CA PHE A 23 -2.05 -6.65 14.51
C PHE A 23 -3.02 -7.81 14.70
N GLY A 24 -2.67 -8.99 14.25
CA GLY A 24 -3.55 -10.15 14.30
C GLY A 24 -4.11 -10.46 12.91
N ALA A 25 -4.26 -11.75 12.66
CA ALA A 25 -4.76 -12.22 11.37
C ALA A 25 -6.18 -11.69 11.14
N GLY A 26 -6.41 -11.21 9.93
CA GLY A 26 -7.72 -10.70 9.56
C GLY A 26 -8.01 -9.28 10.00
N THR A 27 -7.09 -8.63 10.71
CA THR A 27 -7.31 -7.25 11.15
C THR A 27 -7.29 -6.30 9.98
N TRP A 28 -6.33 -6.47 9.06
CA TRP A 28 -6.22 -5.65 7.87
C TRP A 28 -6.65 -6.43 6.65
N SER A 29 -7.27 -5.74 5.71
CA SER A 29 -7.74 -6.37 4.49
C SER A 29 -7.35 -5.54 3.28
N PHE A 30 -7.55 -6.09 2.10
CA PHE A 30 -7.22 -5.44 0.86
C PHE A 30 -8.45 -5.38 -0.06
N GLY A 31 -8.50 -4.33 -0.86
CA GLY A 31 -9.50 -4.23 -1.92
C GLY A 31 -9.08 -3.24 -2.97
N PHE A 32 -9.89 -3.12 -4.01
CA PHE A 32 -9.70 -2.12 -5.04
C PHE A 32 -10.69 -1.00 -4.84
N ASP A 33 -10.28 0.21 -5.20
CA ASP A 33 -11.22 1.33 -5.24
C ASP A 33 -11.26 1.89 -6.64
N HIS A 34 -12.02 2.95 -6.82
CA HIS A 34 -12.24 3.54 -8.14
C HIS A 34 -11.63 4.94 -8.25
N ALA A 35 -10.67 5.24 -7.42
CA ALA A 35 -10.04 6.56 -7.44
C ALA A 35 -9.35 6.79 -8.78
N LYS A 36 -9.39 8.01 -9.25
CA LYS A 36 -8.80 8.35 -10.54
C LYS A 36 -7.47 9.05 -10.41
N ARG A 37 -7.16 9.59 -9.23
CA ARG A 37 -5.93 10.35 -9.02
C ARG A 37 -5.07 9.82 -7.89
N ARG A 38 -5.55 8.84 -7.17
CA ARG A 38 -4.84 8.28 -6.03
C ARG A 38 -4.59 6.81 -6.31
N ALA A 39 -3.32 6.43 -6.35
CA ALA A 39 -2.95 5.05 -6.69
C ALA A 39 -3.30 4.09 -5.56
N GLY A 40 -3.02 4.48 -4.32
CA GLY A 40 -3.29 3.62 -3.18
C GLY A 40 -3.77 4.41 -1.99
N LEU A 41 -4.26 3.69 -1.00
CA LEU A 41 -4.81 4.29 0.21
C LEU A 41 -4.64 3.34 1.38
N CYS A 42 -4.24 3.89 2.52
CA CYS A 42 -4.28 3.17 3.79
C CYS A 42 -5.42 3.77 4.60
N ASN A 43 -6.50 3.03 4.76
CA ASN A 43 -7.67 3.48 5.49
C ASN A 43 -7.59 2.95 6.90
N TYR A 44 -7.22 3.81 7.84
CA TYR A 44 -7.03 3.40 9.24
C TYR A 44 -8.35 3.09 9.94
N THR A 45 -9.40 3.77 9.55
CA THR A 45 -10.70 3.56 10.17
C THR A 45 -11.22 2.17 9.88
N ASP A 46 -11.14 1.76 8.63
CA ASP A 46 -11.65 0.47 8.20
C ASP A 46 -10.57 -0.62 8.23
N ARG A 47 -9.33 -0.24 8.50
CA ARG A 47 -8.18 -1.15 8.47
C ARG A 47 -8.11 -1.87 7.15
N ARG A 48 -8.06 -1.07 6.11
CA ARG A 48 -8.12 -1.59 4.77
C ARG A 48 -7.14 -0.85 3.88
N ILE A 49 -6.39 -1.62 3.11
CA ILE A 49 -5.50 -1.06 2.10
C ILE A 49 -6.18 -1.24 0.75
N THR A 50 -6.23 -0.16 -0.03
CA THR A 50 -6.82 -0.24 -1.36
C THR A 50 -5.84 0.29 -2.40
N VAL A 51 -6.05 -0.16 -3.63
CA VAL A 51 -5.34 0.31 -4.80
C VAL A 51 -6.39 0.63 -5.84
N SER A 52 -6.18 1.71 -6.56
CA SER A 52 -7.11 2.10 -7.61
C SER A 52 -7.09 1.06 -8.73
N ARG A 53 -8.26 0.53 -9.06
CA ARG A 53 -8.34 -0.44 -10.15
C ARG A 53 -8.00 0.21 -11.49
N HIS A 54 -8.28 1.50 -11.62
CA HIS A 54 -7.98 2.20 -12.87
C HIS A 54 -6.49 2.42 -13.03
N LEU A 55 -5.83 2.90 -11.98
CA LEU A 55 -4.42 3.21 -12.07
C LEU A 55 -3.56 1.95 -12.04
N ALA A 56 -4.00 0.91 -11.30
CA ALA A 56 -3.24 -0.33 -11.25
C ALA A 56 -3.03 -0.93 -12.63
N GLN A 57 -4.02 -0.78 -13.50
CA GLN A 57 -3.91 -1.32 -14.85
C GLN A 57 -2.95 -0.54 -15.73
N LYS A 58 -2.56 0.64 -15.31
CA LYS A 58 -1.61 1.47 -16.06
C LYS A 58 -0.18 1.30 -15.61
N PHE A 59 0.03 0.83 -14.38
CA PHE A 59 1.36 0.74 -13.80
C PHE A 59 1.99 -0.62 -14.08
N GLU A 60 3.31 -0.65 -14.05
CA GLU A 60 4.04 -1.90 -14.17
C GLU A 60 4.04 -2.61 -12.81
N ASP A 61 4.37 -3.90 -12.84
CA ASP A 61 4.31 -4.73 -11.65
C ASP A 61 5.18 -4.19 -10.51
N ASP A 62 6.39 -3.75 -10.82
CA ASP A 62 7.28 -3.24 -9.78
C ASP A 62 6.76 -1.94 -9.19
N GLU A 63 6.09 -1.12 -9.98
CA GLU A 63 5.49 0.11 -9.46
C GLU A 63 4.35 -0.21 -8.51
N ILE A 64 3.54 -1.21 -8.85
CA ILE A 64 2.45 -1.63 -7.98
C ILE A 64 3.00 -2.17 -6.66
N HIS A 65 4.07 -2.94 -6.71
CA HIS A 65 4.70 -3.44 -5.49
C HIS A 65 5.12 -2.29 -4.58
N GLN A 66 5.70 -1.24 -5.16
CA GLN A 66 6.12 -0.09 -4.37
C GLN A 66 4.92 0.63 -3.76
N ILE A 67 3.82 0.74 -4.50
CA ILE A 67 2.60 1.34 -3.96
C ILE A 67 2.07 0.52 -2.79
N LEU A 68 2.04 -0.81 -2.93
CA LEU A 68 1.58 -1.68 -1.87
C LEU A 68 2.46 -1.56 -0.63
N LEU A 69 3.78 -1.54 -0.80
CA LEU A 69 4.70 -1.39 0.32
C LEU A 69 4.52 -0.04 1.01
N HIS A 70 4.28 1.00 0.24
CA HIS A 70 4.01 2.33 0.78
C HIS A 70 2.82 2.30 1.74
N GLU A 71 1.73 1.67 1.32
CA GLU A 71 0.51 1.62 2.14
C GLU A 71 0.65 0.68 3.33
N VAL A 72 1.31 -0.46 3.14
CA VAL A 72 1.58 -1.38 4.26
C VAL A 72 2.44 -0.69 5.31
N ALA A 73 3.42 0.10 4.88
CA ALA A 73 4.25 0.86 5.81
C ALA A 73 3.42 1.86 6.60
N HIS A 74 2.44 2.51 5.97
CA HIS A 74 1.54 3.40 6.70
C HIS A 74 0.75 2.64 7.77
N ALA A 75 0.25 1.45 7.44
CA ALA A 75 -0.48 0.65 8.40
C ALA A 75 0.40 0.29 9.59
N LEU A 76 1.65 -0.07 9.33
CA LEU A 76 2.58 -0.43 10.40
C LEU A 76 2.98 0.77 11.26
N ALA A 77 3.23 1.91 10.64
CA ALA A 77 3.72 3.09 11.35
C ALA A 77 2.62 3.82 12.12
N GLY A 78 1.39 3.73 11.64
CA GLY A 78 0.25 4.36 12.28
C GLY A 78 -0.09 5.72 11.69
N PRO A 79 -1.30 6.23 11.98
CA PRO A 79 -1.79 7.44 11.33
C PRO A 79 -1.00 8.70 11.71
N ASP A 80 -0.38 8.71 12.89
CA ASP A 80 0.32 9.91 13.34
C ASP A 80 1.68 10.08 12.72
N ALA A 81 2.20 9.04 12.08
CA ALA A 81 3.55 9.08 11.55
C ALA A 81 3.68 9.90 10.26
N GLY A 82 2.59 10.00 9.49
CA GLY A 82 2.66 10.63 8.17
C GLY A 82 3.76 9.96 7.35
N HIS A 83 4.55 10.76 6.66
CA HIS A 83 5.73 10.28 5.94
C HIS A 83 7.00 10.64 6.69
N GLY A 84 6.91 10.80 8.01
CA GLY A 84 8.03 11.18 8.84
C GLY A 84 9.02 10.05 9.06
N PRO A 85 9.97 10.26 10.00
CA PRO A 85 11.06 9.29 10.19
C PRO A 85 10.61 7.89 10.51
N ARG A 86 9.54 7.75 11.30
CA ARG A 86 9.04 6.43 11.66
C ARG A 86 8.55 5.67 10.42
N TRP A 87 7.75 6.34 9.59
CA TRP A 87 7.26 5.72 8.37
C TRP A 87 8.41 5.37 7.44
N ARG A 88 9.37 6.28 7.29
CA ARG A 88 10.48 6.04 6.37
C ARG A 88 11.31 4.84 6.81
N ARG A 89 11.52 4.69 8.10
CA ARG A 89 12.26 3.54 8.63
C ARG A 89 11.50 2.24 8.37
N VAL A 90 10.22 2.22 8.70
CA VAL A 90 9.39 1.03 8.50
C VAL A 90 9.33 0.67 7.02
N ALA A 91 9.13 1.67 6.18
CA ALA A 91 9.03 1.43 4.73
C ALA A 91 10.32 0.80 4.21
N ALA A 92 11.47 1.30 4.63
CA ALA A 92 12.74 0.76 4.20
C ALA A 92 12.91 -0.68 4.69
N GLU A 93 12.48 -0.96 5.91
CA GLU A 93 12.62 -2.29 6.48
C GLU A 93 11.82 -3.34 5.71
N ILE A 94 10.70 -2.97 5.14
CA ILE A 94 9.88 -3.94 4.41
C ILE A 94 10.17 -3.94 2.91
N GLY A 95 11.13 -3.14 2.46
CA GLY A 95 11.58 -3.20 1.09
C GLY A 95 11.17 -2.06 0.18
N TYR A 96 10.56 -1.03 0.72
CA TYR A 96 10.20 0.13 -0.09
C TYR A 96 11.47 0.91 -0.42
N ILE A 97 11.68 1.19 -1.69
CA ILE A 97 12.92 1.86 -2.10
C ILE A 97 12.70 3.29 -2.54
N GLY A 98 11.50 3.78 -2.43
CA GLY A 98 11.31 5.16 -2.71
C GLY A 98 10.45 5.38 -3.92
N GLY A 99 9.91 6.57 -3.93
CA GLY A 99 8.94 6.80 -4.93
C GLY A 99 9.33 7.88 -5.85
N ARG A 100 9.83 7.54 -6.91
CA ARG A 100 9.99 8.47 -7.85
C ARG A 100 9.22 8.06 -9.00
N THR A 101 8.37 7.15 -8.86
CA THR A 101 7.72 6.56 -9.97
C THR A 101 6.85 7.55 -10.71
N HIS A 102 5.88 8.15 -10.05
CA HIS A 102 4.91 8.98 -10.73
C HIS A 102 4.60 10.16 -9.88
N ASP A 103 5.21 11.25 -10.17
CA ASP A 103 5.05 12.44 -9.38
C ASP A 103 3.61 12.74 -9.13
N GLY A 104 3.23 12.79 -7.90
CA GLY A 104 1.90 13.15 -7.54
C GLY A 104 0.86 12.07 -7.71
N GLU A 105 1.23 10.97 -8.33
CA GLU A 105 0.31 9.86 -8.49
C GLU A 105 0.53 8.78 -7.47
N ILE A 106 1.52 8.96 -6.63
CA ILE A 106 1.84 8.00 -5.60
C ILE A 106 0.77 8.04 -4.54
N ALA A 107 0.65 6.93 -3.84
CA ALA A 107 -0.35 6.71 -2.84
C ALA A 107 -0.45 7.80 -1.79
N HIS A 108 -1.63 7.95 -1.26
CA HIS A 108 -1.91 8.84 -0.16
C HIS A 108 -2.69 8.09 0.88
N GLU A 109 -2.53 8.51 2.12
CA GLU A 109 -3.31 7.95 3.21
C GLU A 109 -4.47 8.89 3.52
N LEU A 110 -5.37 8.44 4.33
CA LEU A 110 -6.47 9.25 4.80
C LEU A 110 -5.97 10.38 5.69
#